data_61d23e4b47750f98490266919b5253fd
#
_entry.id   61d23e4b47750f98490266919b5253fd
#
_cell.length_a   1.000
_cell.length_b   1.000
_cell.length_c   1.000
_cell.angle_alpha   90.00
_cell.angle_beta   90.00
_cell.angle_gamma   90.00
#
_symmetry.space_group_name_H-M   'P 1'
#
loop_
_entity.id
_entity.type
_entity.pdbx_description
1 polymer ?
#
loop_
_entity_poly.entity_id
_entity_poly.type
_entity_poly.pdbx_seq_one_letter_code
_entity_poly.pdbx_strand_id
1 'polypeptide(L)'
;VYVLDSVRGSVTCFSSTAYGASMMQAVRLYEQGMYAESEALWEELLRQNQFQELAYDGIAKALLARGEYARSLPYFEKANDTYWYSKAFNEYRVEAVRAALPTVFAIAAILLAVLVTVKKLLRKRGSQKEKRPGAVRLAFSTMAHPISGYDEIRYTKQYSSFLAGAILAAWFLFSMIEYQYTGFLFNGHKPDSINVLLIFAKTIGLFFLLIFVNNALSTFMDGESTLRQLWISCAYALMPYLLLKLACFGLSHALSLEEGVWITVLNGCAVIWLVWQVICAVQTMQQYTFGKTLASLLFTVVGLAIVLFIAFLFFSLLQQVWSFVRTVFDELMLWQ
;
A
#
# COMPACT_ATOMS: atom_id res chain seq x y z
N VAL A 1 -37.33 -25.38 -6.48
CA VAL A 1 -36.89 -24.77 -7.73
C VAL A 1 -36.88 -25.84 -8.82
N TYR A 2 -37.53 -25.51 -9.96
CA TYR A 2 -37.52 -26.36 -11.14
C TYR A 2 -36.56 -25.79 -12.18
N VAL A 3 -35.60 -26.57 -12.66
CA VAL A 3 -34.69 -26.20 -13.72
C VAL A 3 -34.98 -27.05 -14.94
N LEU A 4 -35.31 -26.38 -16.06
CA LEU A 4 -35.57 -27.03 -17.36
C LEU A 4 -34.25 -27.07 -18.14
N ASP A 5 -33.77 -28.26 -18.44
CA ASP A 5 -32.69 -28.48 -19.40
C ASP A 5 -33.29 -28.70 -20.78
N SER A 6 -33.28 -27.65 -21.61
CA SER A 6 -33.84 -27.66 -22.95
C SER A 6 -33.04 -28.57 -23.92
N VAL A 7 -31.79 -28.86 -23.64
CA VAL A 7 -30.92 -29.70 -24.47
C VAL A 7 -31.20 -31.19 -24.21
N ARG A 8 -31.43 -31.54 -22.94
CA ARG A 8 -31.72 -32.94 -22.53
C ARG A 8 -33.21 -33.23 -22.40
N GLY A 9 -34.07 -32.24 -22.54
CA GLY A 9 -35.51 -32.39 -22.39
C GLY A 9 -35.95 -32.83 -20.99
N SER A 10 -35.16 -32.53 -19.96
CA SER A 10 -35.40 -32.96 -18.58
C SER A 10 -35.72 -31.78 -17.67
N VAL A 11 -36.61 -32.02 -16.70
CA VAL A 11 -36.92 -31.08 -15.62
C VAL A 11 -36.34 -31.60 -14.33
N THR A 12 -35.37 -30.88 -13.75
CA THR A 12 -34.81 -31.22 -12.46
C THR A 12 -35.50 -30.41 -11.37
N CYS A 13 -36.04 -31.10 -10.37
CA CYS A 13 -36.62 -30.47 -9.20
C CYS A 13 -35.61 -30.43 -8.05
N PHE A 14 -35.28 -29.23 -7.60
CA PHE A 14 -34.45 -29.04 -6.43
C PHE A 14 -35.34 -28.74 -5.21
N SER A 15 -35.31 -29.59 -4.20
CA SER A 15 -35.90 -29.34 -2.89
C SER A 15 -34.84 -28.74 -1.95
N SER A 16 -35.29 -27.90 -1.00
CA SER A 16 -34.39 -27.40 0.04
C SER A 16 -33.92 -28.53 0.94
N THR A 17 -32.64 -28.60 1.24
CA THR A 17 -32.10 -29.47 2.30
C THR A 17 -32.52 -28.92 3.68
N ALA A 18 -32.39 -29.73 4.74
CA ALA A 18 -32.66 -29.28 6.12
C ALA A 18 -31.81 -28.04 6.45
N TYR A 19 -30.51 -28.05 6.04
CA TYR A 19 -29.61 -26.93 6.17
C TYR A 19 -30.13 -25.68 5.44
N GLY A 20 -30.54 -25.81 4.18
CA GLY A 20 -31.09 -24.69 3.41
C GLY A 20 -32.42 -24.16 3.98
N ALA A 21 -33.25 -25.03 4.56
CA ALA A 21 -34.48 -24.62 5.25
C ALA A 21 -34.17 -23.77 6.50
N SER A 22 -33.14 -24.17 7.29
CA SER A 22 -32.69 -23.40 8.45
C SER A 22 -32.09 -22.05 8.06
N MET A 23 -31.35 -21.97 6.95
CA MET A 23 -30.88 -20.67 6.41
C MET A 23 -32.04 -19.74 6.06
N MET A 24 -33.05 -20.25 5.35
CA MET A 24 -34.26 -19.48 5.02
C MET A 24 -35.03 -19.04 6.28
N GLN A 25 -35.04 -19.86 7.32
CA GLN A 25 -35.65 -19.52 8.60
C GLN A 25 -34.88 -18.39 9.28
N ALA A 26 -33.54 -18.43 9.29
CA ALA A 26 -32.70 -17.37 9.87
C ALA A 26 -32.95 -16.01 9.16
N VAL A 27 -33.07 -16.02 7.83
CA VAL A 27 -33.40 -14.81 7.05
C VAL A 27 -34.81 -14.30 7.42
N ARG A 28 -35.81 -15.16 7.53
CA ARG A 28 -37.18 -14.74 7.93
C ARG A 28 -37.20 -14.13 9.34
N LEU A 29 -36.48 -14.72 10.28
CA LEU A 29 -36.35 -14.16 11.64
C LEU A 29 -35.76 -12.75 11.61
N TYR A 30 -34.74 -12.53 10.77
CA TYR A 30 -34.16 -11.20 10.55
C TYR A 30 -35.19 -10.22 9.99
N GLU A 31 -35.94 -10.60 8.96
CA GLU A 31 -36.99 -9.77 8.34
C GLU A 31 -38.15 -9.44 9.30
N GLN A 32 -38.42 -10.32 10.27
CA GLN A 32 -39.40 -10.13 11.33
C GLN A 32 -38.89 -9.25 12.49
N GLY A 33 -37.62 -8.83 12.44
CA GLY A 33 -37.00 -8.05 13.53
C GLY A 33 -36.53 -8.88 14.72
N MET A 34 -36.60 -10.21 14.65
CA MET A 34 -36.12 -11.14 15.69
C MET A 34 -34.62 -11.40 15.51
N TYR A 35 -33.83 -10.34 15.69
CA TYR A 35 -32.40 -10.36 15.38
C TYR A 35 -31.58 -11.31 16.24
N ALA A 36 -31.93 -11.44 17.55
CA ALA A 36 -31.21 -12.32 18.45
C ALA A 36 -31.43 -13.81 18.11
N GLU A 37 -32.65 -14.18 17.70
CA GLU A 37 -32.95 -15.54 17.27
C GLU A 37 -32.35 -15.86 15.90
N SER A 38 -32.34 -14.86 15.00
CA SER A 38 -31.64 -14.97 13.72
C SER A 38 -30.14 -15.19 13.94
N GLU A 39 -29.47 -14.40 14.80
CA GLU A 39 -28.08 -14.56 15.16
C GLU A 39 -27.79 -15.98 15.67
N ALA A 40 -28.59 -16.47 16.67
CA ALA A 40 -28.41 -17.80 17.25
C ALA A 40 -28.54 -18.92 16.20
N LEU A 41 -29.47 -18.79 15.25
CA LEU A 41 -29.66 -19.78 14.19
C LEU A 41 -28.51 -19.74 13.16
N TRP A 42 -27.99 -18.57 12.83
CA TRP A 42 -26.80 -18.45 12.00
C TRP A 42 -25.54 -19.01 12.68
N GLU A 43 -25.38 -18.82 13.99
CA GLU A 43 -24.28 -19.45 14.76
C GLU A 43 -24.36 -20.97 14.77
N GLU A 44 -25.59 -21.54 14.84
CA GLU A 44 -25.81 -22.99 14.75
C GLU A 44 -25.39 -23.50 13.35
N LEU A 45 -25.79 -22.80 12.29
CA LEU A 45 -25.41 -23.12 10.92
C LEU A 45 -23.90 -23.04 10.71
N LEU A 46 -23.25 -22.05 11.32
CA LEU A 46 -21.80 -21.87 11.26
C LEU A 46 -21.05 -23.01 11.97
N ARG A 47 -21.60 -23.59 13.04
CA ARG A 47 -21.04 -24.78 13.67
C ARG A 47 -21.01 -26.00 12.76
N GLN A 48 -21.99 -26.11 11.86
CA GLN A 48 -22.05 -27.17 10.85
C GLN A 48 -21.11 -26.93 9.67
N ASN A 49 -20.90 -25.68 9.27
CA ASN A 49 -20.01 -25.29 8.18
C ASN A 49 -19.30 -23.96 8.49
N GLN A 50 -18.06 -24.06 8.99
CA GLN A 50 -17.27 -22.90 9.43
C GLN A 50 -16.78 -21.98 8.30
N PHE A 51 -16.84 -22.43 7.05
CA PHE A 51 -16.38 -21.65 5.88
C PHE A 51 -17.51 -20.95 5.13
N GLN A 52 -18.70 -20.85 5.74
CA GLN A 52 -19.85 -20.26 5.06
C GLN A 52 -19.89 -18.75 5.22
N GLU A 53 -19.46 -18.01 4.22
CA GLU A 53 -19.48 -16.55 4.18
C GLU A 53 -20.89 -15.98 4.45
N LEU A 54 -21.95 -16.62 3.93
CA LEU A 54 -23.33 -16.19 4.15
C LEU A 54 -23.77 -16.24 5.60
N ALA A 55 -23.27 -17.22 6.39
CA ALA A 55 -23.59 -17.31 7.81
C ALA A 55 -22.90 -16.19 8.60
N TYR A 56 -21.65 -15.87 8.26
CA TYR A 56 -20.96 -14.71 8.83
C TYR A 56 -21.68 -13.39 8.50
N ASP A 57 -22.13 -13.21 7.25
CA ASP A 57 -22.89 -12.05 6.84
C ASP A 57 -24.23 -11.93 7.58
N GLY A 58 -24.96 -13.07 7.76
CA GLY A 58 -26.20 -13.11 8.50
C GLY A 58 -26.05 -12.70 9.97
N ILE A 59 -25.02 -13.21 10.66
CA ILE A 59 -24.67 -12.81 12.04
C ILE A 59 -24.34 -11.33 12.10
N ALA A 60 -23.50 -10.86 11.18
CA ALA A 60 -23.06 -9.48 11.14
C ALA A 60 -24.22 -8.50 10.93
N LYS A 61 -25.15 -8.82 10.04
CA LYS A 61 -26.38 -8.01 9.81
C LYS A 61 -27.31 -7.99 11.02
N ALA A 62 -27.47 -9.13 11.70
CA ALA A 62 -28.28 -9.20 12.91
C ALA A 62 -27.67 -8.31 14.03
N LEU A 63 -26.35 -8.37 14.24
CA LEU A 63 -25.63 -7.53 15.20
C LEU A 63 -25.73 -6.04 14.82
N LEU A 64 -25.56 -5.70 13.54
CA LEU A 64 -25.72 -4.34 13.03
C LEU A 64 -27.10 -3.77 13.32
N ALA A 65 -28.16 -4.57 13.08
CA ALA A 65 -29.55 -4.16 13.33
C ALA A 65 -29.84 -3.95 14.84
N ARG A 66 -29.09 -4.63 15.71
CA ARG A 66 -29.15 -4.44 17.18
C ARG A 66 -28.31 -3.24 17.67
N GLY A 67 -27.57 -2.58 16.80
CA GLY A 67 -26.65 -1.48 17.17
C GLY A 67 -25.33 -1.94 17.78
N GLU A 68 -25.01 -3.24 17.69
CA GLU A 68 -23.75 -3.81 18.22
C GLU A 68 -22.63 -3.70 17.17
N TYR A 69 -22.36 -2.44 16.73
CA TYR A 69 -21.49 -2.14 15.60
C TYR A 69 -20.09 -2.74 15.72
N ALA A 70 -19.43 -2.59 16.87
CA ALA A 70 -18.10 -3.11 17.11
C ALA A 70 -18.02 -4.65 16.97
N ARG A 71 -19.07 -5.37 17.36
CA ARG A 71 -19.13 -6.82 17.25
C ARG A 71 -19.43 -7.30 15.84
N SER A 72 -20.13 -6.51 15.03
CA SER A 72 -20.49 -6.88 13.66
C SER A 72 -19.29 -6.84 12.69
N LEU A 73 -18.30 -5.96 12.92
CA LEU A 73 -17.16 -5.74 12.02
C LEU A 73 -16.36 -7.01 11.70
N PRO A 74 -15.89 -7.83 12.68
CA PRO A 74 -15.11 -9.02 12.39
C PRO A 74 -15.90 -10.09 11.63
N TYR A 75 -17.23 -10.08 11.73
CA TYR A 75 -18.08 -10.99 10.97
C TYR A 75 -18.25 -10.55 9.52
N PHE A 76 -18.42 -9.24 9.24
CA PHE A 76 -18.41 -8.72 7.89
C PHE A 76 -17.05 -8.91 7.21
N GLU A 77 -15.93 -8.78 7.93
CA GLU A 77 -14.60 -9.08 7.43
C GLU A 77 -14.47 -10.55 6.99
N LYS A 78 -14.93 -11.50 7.80
CA LYS A 78 -14.96 -12.93 7.46
C LYS A 78 -15.91 -13.26 6.32
N ALA A 79 -17.02 -12.53 6.20
CA ALA A 79 -17.96 -12.62 5.09
C ALA A 79 -17.41 -11.96 3.79
N ASN A 80 -16.29 -11.24 3.87
CA ASN A 80 -15.74 -10.43 2.78
C ASN A 80 -16.75 -9.42 2.20
N ASP A 81 -17.68 -8.93 3.02
CA ASP A 81 -18.67 -7.93 2.64
C ASP A 81 -18.18 -6.52 2.99
N THR A 82 -17.52 -5.88 2.03
CA THR A 82 -16.97 -4.54 2.19
C THR A 82 -18.03 -3.45 2.31
N TYR A 83 -19.17 -3.62 1.67
CA TYR A 83 -20.27 -2.63 1.70
C TYR A 83 -20.88 -2.52 3.10
N TRP A 84 -21.33 -3.65 3.66
CA TRP A 84 -21.95 -3.67 4.99
C TRP A 84 -20.92 -3.42 6.11
N TYR A 85 -19.67 -3.87 5.90
CA TYR A 85 -18.57 -3.50 6.79
C TYR A 85 -18.40 -1.99 6.85
N SER A 86 -18.35 -1.29 5.71
CA SER A 86 -18.20 0.17 5.65
C SER A 86 -19.33 0.89 6.38
N LYS A 87 -20.55 0.40 6.23
CA LYS A 87 -21.74 0.97 6.90
C LYS A 87 -21.67 0.79 8.42
N ALA A 88 -21.35 -0.44 8.88
CA ALA A 88 -21.16 -0.73 10.30
C ALA A 88 -19.99 0.08 10.90
N PHE A 89 -18.89 0.19 10.16
CA PHE A 89 -17.71 0.95 10.57
C PHE A 89 -18.00 2.44 10.72
N ASN A 90 -18.80 3.02 9.85
CA ASN A 90 -19.19 4.42 9.95
C ASN A 90 -19.99 4.70 11.24
N GLU A 91 -20.96 3.85 11.57
CA GLU A 91 -21.72 3.97 12.82
C GLU A 91 -20.83 3.79 14.05
N TYR A 92 -19.99 2.75 14.05
CA TYR A 92 -18.99 2.52 15.11
C TYR A 92 -18.06 3.71 15.31
N ARG A 93 -17.55 4.28 14.20
CA ARG A 93 -16.65 5.46 14.25
C ARG A 93 -17.33 6.67 14.85
N VAL A 94 -18.59 6.94 14.47
CA VAL A 94 -19.36 8.05 15.02
C VAL A 94 -19.55 7.90 16.53
N GLU A 95 -19.87 6.70 17.00
CA GLU A 95 -19.99 6.40 18.43
C GLU A 95 -18.64 6.56 19.16
N ALA A 96 -17.57 5.96 18.61
CA ALA A 96 -16.23 6.02 19.17
C ALA A 96 -15.69 7.46 19.22
N VAL A 97 -15.88 8.25 18.16
CA VAL A 97 -15.45 9.66 18.11
C VAL A 97 -16.22 10.46 19.13
N ARG A 98 -17.54 10.29 19.23
CA ARG A 98 -18.35 11.00 20.23
C ARG A 98 -17.87 10.73 21.65
N ALA A 99 -17.51 9.48 21.96
CA ALA A 99 -16.98 9.10 23.27
C ALA A 99 -15.57 9.65 23.53
N ALA A 100 -14.70 9.69 22.48
CA ALA A 100 -13.33 10.14 22.60
C ALA A 100 -13.14 11.66 22.51
N LEU A 101 -14.10 12.42 21.99
CA LEU A 101 -13.99 13.86 21.75
C LEU A 101 -13.49 14.66 22.97
N PRO A 102 -14.04 14.49 24.18
CA PRO A 102 -13.60 15.26 25.36
C PRO A 102 -12.13 14.98 25.72
N THR A 103 -11.69 13.73 25.61
CA THR A 103 -10.33 13.31 25.93
C THR A 103 -9.33 13.79 24.89
N VAL A 104 -9.68 13.77 23.61
CA VAL A 104 -8.84 14.28 22.52
C VAL A 104 -8.63 15.79 22.65
N PHE A 105 -9.68 16.56 22.96
CA PHE A 105 -9.54 17.99 23.19
C PHE A 105 -8.66 18.31 24.42
N ALA A 106 -8.80 17.55 25.52
CA ALA A 106 -7.96 17.72 26.70
C ALA A 106 -6.48 17.44 26.37
N ILE A 107 -6.17 16.36 25.65
CA ILE A 107 -4.81 16.00 25.23
C ILE A 107 -4.24 17.08 24.28
N ALA A 108 -5.02 17.54 23.31
CA ALA A 108 -4.60 18.58 22.39
C ALA A 108 -4.29 19.91 23.11
N ALA A 109 -5.09 20.31 24.09
CA ALA A 109 -4.85 21.50 24.91
C ALA A 109 -3.56 21.37 25.72
N ILE A 110 -3.31 20.21 26.33
CA ILE A 110 -2.06 19.93 27.08
C ILE A 110 -0.85 19.98 26.15
N LEU A 111 -0.92 19.34 24.98
CA LEU A 111 0.17 19.36 23.99
C LEU A 111 0.46 20.78 23.51
N LEU A 112 -0.57 21.57 23.25
CA LEU A 112 -0.41 22.99 22.87
C LEU A 112 0.27 23.80 23.97
N ALA A 113 -0.13 23.62 25.22
CA ALA A 113 0.49 24.27 26.37
C ALA A 113 1.97 23.88 26.54
N VAL A 114 2.29 22.59 26.37
CA VAL A 114 3.67 22.07 26.38
C VAL A 114 4.50 22.64 25.24
N LEU A 115 3.97 22.68 24.01
CA LEU A 115 4.66 23.27 22.85
C LEU A 115 4.96 24.76 23.06
N VAL A 116 4.00 25.50 23.58
CA VAL A 116 4.18 26.96 23.90
C VAL A 116 5.24 27.17 24.97
N THR A 117 5.23 26.34 26.03
CA THR A 117 6.23 26.43 27.11
C THR A 117 7.63 26.03 26.64
N VAL A 118 7.75 24.95 25.89
CA VAL A 118 9.02 24.49 25.29
C VAL A 118 9.56 25.56 24.32
N LYS A 119 8.71 26.11 23.45
CA LYS A 119 9.10 27.20 22.54
C LYS A 119 9.58 28.45 23.28
N LYS A 120 8.95 28.83 24.40
CA LYS A 120 9.41 29.90 25.27
C LYS A 120 10.76 29.60 25.92
N LEU A 121 10.96 28.37 26.41
CA LEU A 121 12.21 27.96 27.05
C LEU A 121 13.37 27.87 26.05
N LEU A 122 13.13 27.36 24.85
CA LEU A 122 14.13 27.27 23.79
C LEU A 122 14.51 28.65 23.24
N ARG A 123 13.55 29.59 23.16
CA ARG A 123 13.80 30.98 22.76
C ARG A 123 14.70 31.74 23.77
N LYS A 124 14.70 31.35 25.07
CA LYS A 124 15.61 31.89 26.10
C LYS A 124 17.03 31.30 26.00
N ARG A 125 17.22 30.17 25.35
CA ARG A 125 18.51 29.47 25.20
C ARG A 125 19.22 29.73 23.86
N GLY A 126 18.87 30.77 23.13
CA GLY A 126 19.43 31.13 21.83
C GLY A 126 20.91 31.47 21.90
N SER A 127 21.75 30.47 21.72
CA SER A 127 23.11 30.61 21.20
C SER A 127 23.19 29.81 19.90
N GLN A 128 23.04 30.49 18.78
CA GLN A 128 23.27 29.94 17.46
C GLN A 128 24.77 29.73 17.25
N LYS A 129 25.25 28.50 17.48
CA LYS A 129 26.39 28.00 16.71
C LYS A 129 25.82 27.49 15.39
N GLU A 130 26.19 28.08 14.26
CA GLU A 130 25.98 27.54 12.92
C GLU A 130 26.66 26.15 12.85
N LYS A 131 25.94 25.15 13.26
CA LYS A 131 26.32 23.75 12.98
C LYS A 131 25.95 23.49 11.53
N ARG A 132 26.94 23.08 10.73
CA ARG A 132 26.72 22.55 9.37
C ARG A 132 25.55 21.58 9.40
N PRO A 133 24.58 21.68 8.49
CA PRO A 133 23.39 20.84 8.54
C PRO A 133 23.78 19.37 8.39
N GLY A 134 23.39 18.55 9.36
CA GLY A 134 23.61 17.09 9.26
C GLY A 134 22.83 16.49 8.09
N ALA A 135 23.24 15.32 7.60
CA ALA A 135 22.64 14.62 6.45
C ALA A 135 21.10 14.46 6.57
N VAL A 136 20.59 14.26 7.78
CA VAL A 136 19.14 14.17 8.05
C VAL A 136 18.44 15.51 7.78
N ARG A 137 18.99 16.62 8.28
CA ARG A 137 18.43 17.95 8.04
C ARG A 137 18.43 18.28 6.55
N LEU A 138 19.49 17.85 5.86
CA LEU A 138 19.63 18.04 4.41
C LEU A 138 18.55 17.27 3.65
N ALA A 139 18.28 15.99 4.01
CA ALA A 139 17.21 15.20 3.41
C ALA A 139 15.81 15.82 3.64
N PHE A 140 15.55 16.44 4.81
CA PHE A 140 14.32 17.19 5.05
C PHE A 140 14.29 18.52 4.30
N SER A 141 15.43 19.19 4.12
CA SER A 141 15.54 20.42 3.32
C SER A 141 15.17 20.18 1.87
N THR A 142 15.63 19.07 1.26
CA THR A 142 15.27 18.69 -0.11
C THR A 142 13.76 18.49 -0.29
N MET A 143 13.06 18.05 0.75
CA MET A 143 11.60 17.89 0.68
C MET A 143 10.88 19.23 0.53
N ALA A 144 11.28 20.26 1.30
CA ALA A 144 10.64 21.56 1.29
C ALA A 144 11.16 22.49 0.17
N HIS A 145 12.45 22.43 -0.11
CA HIS A 145 13.15 23.25 -1.10
C HIS A 145 14.02 22.37 -2.01
N PRO A 146 13.41 21.65 -2.99
CA PRO A 146 14.12 20.64 -3.76
C PRO A 146 15.34 21.18 -4.51
N ILE A 147 15.22 22.28 -5.23
CA ILE A 147 16.32 22.82 -6.04
C ILE A 147 17.52 23.17 -5.16
N SER A 148 17.32 24.06 -4.16
CA SER A 148 18.41 24.48 -3.25
C SER A 148 18.94 23.33 -2.38
N GLY A 149 18.07 22.39 -1.98
CA GLY A 149 18.49 21.22 -1.19
C GLY A 149 19.38 20.26 -1.96
N TYR A 150 19.07 19.98 -3.23
CA TYR A 150 19.94 19.16 -4.08
C TYR A 150 21.22 19.88 -4.49
N ASP A 151 21.19 21.20 -4.71
CA ASP A 151 22.40 22.01 -4.90
C ASP A 151 23.33 21.90 -3.69
N GLU A 152 22.80 22.02 -2.49
CA GLU A 152 23.56 21.88 -1.25
C GLU A 152 24.19 20.47 -1.15
N ILE A 153 23.46 19.39 -1.48
CA ILE A 153 23.97 18.02 -1.54
C ILE A 153 25.15 17.92 -2.52
N ARG A 154 25.01 18.50 -3.71
CA ARG A 154 26.03 18.46 -4.75
C ARG A 154 27.32 19.17 -4.36
N TYR A 155 27.20 20.40 -3.84
CA TYR A 155 28.37 21.26 -3.57
C TYR A 155 29.02 20.96 -2.22
N THR A 156 28.25 20.67 -1.18
CA THR A 156 28.81 20.40 0.15
C THR A 156 29.34 18.99 0.31
N LYS A 157 28.92 18.05 -0.56
CA LYS A 157 29.21 16.60 -0.48
C LYS A 157 28.85 15.99 0.90
N GLN A 158 27.94 16.61 1.64
CA GLN A 158 27.49 16.17 2.96
C GLN A 158 26.32 15.17 2.88
N TYR A 159 26.34 14.29 1.92
CA TYR A 159 25.37 13.21 1.78
C TYR A 159 25.81 11.94 2.50
N SER A 160 24.86 11.16 2.99
CA SER A 160 25.13 9.89 3.67
C SER A 160 24.54 8.73 2.86
N SER A 161 25.43 7.84 2.39
CA SER A 161 25.01 6.58 1.76
C SER A 161 24.22 5.69 2.73
N PHE A 162 24.55 5.76 4.03
CA PHE A 162 23.83 5.02 5.07
C PHE A 162 22.38 5.51 5.19
N LEU A 163 22.18 6.84 5.23
CA LEU A 163 20.81 7.41 5.30
C LEU A 163 20.00 7.09 4.05
N ALA A 164 20.61 7.18 2.86
CA ALA A 164 19.97 6.81 1.61
C ALA A 164 19.56 5.32 1.59
N GLY A 165 20.46 4.43 2.04
CA GLY A 165 20.15 3.01 2.22
C GLY A 165 19.05 2.75 3.24
N ALA A 166 19.03 3.48 4.36
CA ALA A 166 17.96 3.40 5.35
C ALA A 166 16.59 3.83 4.78
N ILE A 167 16.54 4.87 3.94
CA ILE A 167 15.31 5.31 3.26
C ILE A 167 14.80 4.22 2.30
N LEU A 168 15.69 3.60 1.52
CA LEU A 168 15.32 2.51 0.63
C LEU A 168 14.83 1.28 1.40
N ALA A 169 15.52 0.93 2.48
CA ALA A 169 15.08 -0.16 3.35
C ALA A 169 13.73 0.14 4.00
N ALA A 170 13.51 1.37 4.47
CA ALA A 170 12.22 1.81 5.00
C ALA A 170 11.12 1.74 3.94
N TRP A 171 11.40 2.13 2.70
CA TRP A 171 10.44 2.01 1.60
C TRP A 171 10.06 0.55 1.33
N PHE A 172 11.03 -0.34 1.25
CA PHE A 172 10.79 -1.77 1.05
C PHE A 172 9.96 -2.38 2.19
N LEU A 173 10.37 -2.14 3.44
CA LEU A 173 9.65 -2.63 4.63
C LEU A 173 8.24 -2.05 4.70
N PHE A 174 8.08 -0.76 4.43
CA PHE A 174 6.77 -0.12 4.40
C PHE A 174 5.89 -0.71 3.30
N SER A 175 6.43 -1.01 2.12
CA SER A 175 5.67 -1.65 1.03
C SER A 175 5.17 -3.05 1.42
N MET A 176 5.92 -3.81 2.22
CA MET A 176 5.47 -5.08 2.78
C MET A 176 4.33 -4.89 3.79
N ILE A 177 4.47 -3.91 4.69
CA ILE A 177 3.46 -3.58 5.69
C ILE A 177 2.19 -3.08 5.00
N GLU A 178 2.31 -2.19 4.02
CA GLU A 178 1.18 -1.69 3.24
C GLU A 178 0.43 -2.83 2.54
N TYR A 179 1.15 -3.76 1.91
CA TYR A 179 0.54 -4.90 1.22
C TYR A 179 -0.31 -5.77 2.16
N GLN A 180 0.14 -6.00 3.38
CA GLN A 180 -0.49 -6.94 4.33
C GLN A 180 -1.49 -6.27 5.25
N TYR A 181 -1.20 -5.06 5.70
CA TYR A 181 -1.91 -4.40 6.80
C TYR A 181 -2.70 -3.15 6.37
N THR A 182 -2.87 -2.88 5.08
CA THR A 182 -3.81 -1.83 4.65
C THR A 182 -5.21 -2.16 5.16
N GLY A 183 -5.98 -1.14 5.57
CA GLY A 183 -7.33 -1.32 6.11
C GLY A 183 -8.21 -2.17 5.20
N PHE A 184 -9.01 -3.06 5.76
CA PHE A 184 -9.82 -4.07 5.06
C PHE A 184 -10.59 -3.49 3.86
N LEU A 185 -11.17 -2.30 4.00
CA LEU A 185 -11.95 -1.64 2.95
C LEU A 185 -11.14 -1.27 1.70
N PHE A 186 -9.84 -1.09 1.85
CA PHE A 186 -8.94 -0.60 0.79
C PHE A 186 -7.88 -1.64 0.40
N ASN A 187 -7.85 -2.79 1.08
CA ASN A 187 -6.93 -3.87 0.77
C ASN A 187 -7.55 -4.82 -0.26
N GLY A 188 -7.16 -4.66 -1.53
CA GLY A 188 -7.55 -5.58 -2.61
C GLY A 188 -6.74 -6.87 -2.67
N HIS A 189 -5.82 -7.11 -1.73
CA HIS A 189 -4.91 -8.25 -1.73
C HIS A 189 -5.32 -9.30 -0.69
N LYS A 190 -5.14 -10.57 -1.04
CA LYS A 190 -5.27 -11.66 -0.06
C LYS A 190 -4.03 -11.67 0.84
N PRO A 191 -4.15 -11.54 2.17
CA PRO A 191 -3.01 -11.47 3.07
C PRO A 191 -2.10 -12.71 3.02
N ASP A 192 -2.64 -13.87 2.64
CA ASP A 192 -1.90 -15.14 2.60
C ASP A 192 -0.96 -15.32 1.41
N SER A 193 -0.88 -14.36 0.48
CA SER A 193 -0.15 -14.49 -0.78
C SER A 193 0.99 -13.49 -0.96
N ILE A 194 1.71 -13.14 0.12
CA ILE A 194 2.87 -12.24 0.01
C ILE A 194 4.01 -12.90 -0.77
N ASN A 195 4.37 -12.28 -1.88
CA ASN A 195 5.60 -12.60 -2.59
C ASN A 195 6.67 -11.52 -2.31
N VAL A 196 7.49 -11.78 -1.29
CA VAL A 196 8.55 -10.86 -0.83
C VAL A 196 9.54 -10.54 -1.95
N LEU A 197 9.89 -11.54 -2.79
CA LEU A 197 10.80 -11.36 -3.91
C LEU A 197 10.22 -10.40 -4.96
N LEU A 198 8.94 -10.50 -5.24
CA LEU A 198 8.25 -9.60 -6.16
C LEU A 198 8.20 -8.16 -5.63
N ILE A 199 7.94 -7.99 -4.33
CA ILE A 199 7.96 -6.66 -3.70
C ILE A 199 9.38 -6.07 -3.75
N PHE A 200 10.40 -6.88 -3.44
CA PHE A 200 11.80 -6.47 -3.55
C PHE A 200 12.16 -6.05 -4.98
N ALA A 201 11.78 -6.84 -5.97
CA ALA A 201 12.04 -6.53 -7.38
C ALA A 201 11.35 -5.22 -7.82
N LYS A 202 10.09 -5.00 -7.40
CA LYS A 202 9.32 -3.79 -7.73
C LYS A 202 9.81 -2.53 -7.02
N THR A 203 10.39 -2.64 -5.83
CA THR A 203 10.91 -1.49 -5.06
C THR A 203 12.40 -1.30 -5.33
N ILE A 204 13.24 -2.08 -4.69
CA ILE A 204 14.70 -1.94 -4.73
C ILE A 204 15.26 -2.28 -6.11
N GLY A 205 14.80 -3.38 -6.72
CA GLY A 205 15.27 -3.82 -8.03
C GLY A 205 15.00 -2.79 -9.11
N LEU A 206 13.76 -2.33 -9.22
CA LEU A 206 13.37 -1.31 -10.21
C LEU A 206 14.05 0.03 -9.94
N PHE A 207 14.19 0.44 -8.67
CA PHE A 207 14.91 1.67 -8.31
C PHE A 207 16.35 1.68 -8.83
N PHE A 208 17.13 0.64 -8.50
CA PHE A 208 18.52 0.57 -8.97
C PHE A 208 18.59 0.42 -10.48
N LEU A 209 17.69 -0.32 -11.11
CA LEU A 209 17.67 -0.47 -12.56
C LEU A 209 17.43 0.90 -13.24
N LEU A 210 16.49 1.71 -12.74
CA LEU A 210 16.28 3.08 -13.22
C LEU A 210 17.55 3.94 -13.08
N ILE A 211 18.23 3.86 -11.93
CA ILE A 211 19.46 4.60 -11.69
C ILE A 211 20.58 4.18 -12.65
N PHE A 212 20.75 2.88 -12.88
CA PHE A 212 21.77 2.36 -13.80
C PHE A 212 21.48 2.78 -15.23
N VAL A 213 20.23 2.67 -15.70
CA VAL A 213 19.85 3.09 -17.06
C VAL A 213 20.04 4.60 -17.23
N ASN A 214 19.60 5.41 -16.25
CA ASN A 214 19.80 6.86 -16.31
C ASN A 214 21.28 7.25 -16.31
N ASN A 215 22.09 6.60 -15.48
CA ASN A 215 23.54 6.83 -15.44
C ASN A 215 24.23 6.41 -16.74
N ALA A 216 23.82 5.31 -17.36
CA ALA A 216 24.34 4.90 -18.67
C ALA A 216 23.98 5.91 -19.76
N LEU A 217 22.73 6.39 -19.78
CA LEU A 217 22.30 7.42 -20.72
C LEU A 217 22.99 8.78 -20.49
N SER A 218 23.31 9.12 -19.24
CA SER A 218 24.00 10.37 -18.92
C SER A 218 25.38 10.47 -19.56
N THR A 219 26.04 9.34 -19.82
CA THR A 219 27.31 9.27 -20.52
C THR A 219 27.19 9.79 -21.97
N PHE A 220 26.04 9.58 -22.61
CA PHE A 220 25.75 10.08 -23.96
C PHE A 220 25.21 11.51 -24.00
N MET A 221 24.75 12.00 -22.84
CA MET A 221 24.10 13.29 -22.69
C MET A 221 24.98 14.32 -21.94
N ASP A 222 26.29 14.07 -21.80
CA ASP A 222 27.25 14.93 -21.07
C ASP A 222 26.77 15.23 -19.63
N GLY A 223 26.32 14.20 -18.91
CA GLY A 223 25.93 14.32 -17.49
C GLY A 223 27.14 14.34 -16.59
N GLU A 224 27.11 15.19 -15.56
CA GLU A 224 28.26 15.40 -14.67
C GLU A 224 28.19 14.61 -13.36
N SER A 225 27.10 13.87 -13.10
CA SER A 225 26.94 13.16 -11.83
C SER A 225 27.68 11.83 -11.79
N THR A 226 28.12 11.46 -10.60
CA THR A 226 28.56 10.09 -10.33
C THR A 226 27.36 9.21 -9.99
N LEU A 227 27.45 7.91 -10.27
CA LEU A 227 26.42 6.93 -9.90
C LEU A 227 26.05 7.04 -8.40
N ARG A 228 27.06 7.29 -7.56
CA ARG A 228 26.87 7.43 -6.10
C ARG A 228 26.02 8.65 -5.75
N GLN A 229 26.26 9.78 -6.36
CA GLN A 229 25.47 11.01 -6.14
C GLN A 229 24.03 10.81 -6.62
N LEU A 230 23.88 10.22 -7.80
CA LEU A 230 22.59 10.01 -8.42
C LEU A 230 21.65 9.13 -7.57
N TRP A 231 22.12 7.94 -7.15
CA TRP A 231 21.25 7.06 -6.36
C TRP A 231 20.93 7.62 -4.97
N ILE A 232 21.88 8.32 -4.33
CA ILE A 232 21.62 8.92 -3.00
C ILE A 232 20.59 10.05 -3.12
N SER A 233 20.69 10.90 -4.14
CA SER A 233 19.75 11.99 -4.36
C SER A 233 18.35 11.49 -4.72
N CYS A 234 18.27 10.45 -5.57
CA CYS A 234 16.99 9.80 -5.88
C CYS A 234 16.40 9.05 -4.67
N ALA A 235 17.22 8.50 -3.78
CA ALA A 235 16.74 7.92 -2.52
C ALA A 235 16.15 9.00 -1.58
N TYR A 236 16.76 10.19 -1.52
CA TYR A 236 16.19 11.31 -0.76
C TYR A 236 14.90 11.84 -1.38
N ALA A 237 14.74 11.74 -2.71
CA ALA A 237 13.50 12.07 -3.40
C ALA A 237 12.29 11.21 -2.96
N LEU A 238 12.52 10.02 -2.40
CA LEU A 238 11.47 9.15 -1.86
C LEU A 238 10.88 9.65 -0.52
N MET A 239 11.56 10.54 0.20
CA MET A 239 11.12 10.98 1.54
C MET A 239 9.68 11.53 1.57
N PRO A 240 9.30 12.54 0.75
CA PRO A 240 7.94 13.05 0.77
C PRO A 240 6.90 12.00 0.33
N TYR A 241 7.26 11.14 -0.62
CA TYR A 241 6.42 10.04 -1.04
C TYR A 241 6.12 9.08 0.12
N LEU A 242 7.14 8.66 0.87
CA LEU A 242 6.98 7.78 2.04
C LEU A 242 6.12 8.40 3.13
N LEU A 243 6.28 9.70 3.39
CA LEU A 243 5.46 10.40 4.39
C LEU A 243 3.98 10.45 3.99
N LEU A 244 3.68 10.75 2.73
CA LEU A 244 2.30 10.75 2.24
C LEU A 244 1.71 9.34 2.20
N LYS A 245 2.49 8.34 1.81
CA LYS A 245 2.06 6.93 1.84
C LYS A 245 1.77 6.45 3.26
N LEU A 246 2.60 6.84 4.23
CA LEU A 246 2.33 6.55 5.65
C LEU A 246 1.02 7.21 6.13
N ALA A 247 0.75 8.44 5.69
CA ALA A 247 -0.53 9.09 5.97
C ALA A 247 -1.71 8.36 5.33
N CYS A 248 -1.58 7.93 4.05
CA CYS A 248 -2.60 7.13 3.36
C CYS A 248 -2.85 5.80 4.08
N PHE A 249 -1.79 5.13 4.53
CA PHE A 249 -1.88 3.90 5.31
C PHE A 249 -2.64 4.12 6.62
N GLY A 250 -2.32 5.16 7.38
CA GLY A 250 -3.07 5.51 8.59
C GLY A 250 -4.54 5.83 8.31
N LEU A 251 -4.82 6.60 7.25
CA LEU A 251 -6.18 6.93 6.83
C LEU A 251 -6.98 5.72 6.36
N SER A 252 -6.34 4.69 5.79
CA SER A 252 -7.02 3.47 5.35
C SER A 252 -7.72 2.72 6.48
N HIS A 253 -7.30 2.93 7.73
CA HIS A 253 -7.92 2.34 8.92
C HIS A 253 -8.99 3.25 9.56
N ALA A 254 -9.08 4.50 9.13
CA ALA A 254 -9.97 5.50 9.72
C ALA A 254 -11.12 5.92 8.80
N LEU A 255 -10.98 5.71 7.49
CA LEU A 255 -11.94 6.16 6.49
C LEU A 255 -12.92 5.04 6.10
N SER A 256 -14.16 5.43 5.79
CA SER A 256 -15.18 4.57 5.20
C SER A 256 -14.98 4.46 3.68
N LEU A 257 -15.69 3.51 3.04
CA LEU A 257 -15.59 3.28 1.59
C LEU A 257 -15.94 4.55 0.78
N GLU A 258 -16.93 5.30 1.22
CA GLU A 258 -17.39 6.56 0.58
C GLU A 258 -16.31 7.66 0.64
N GLU A 259 -15.47 7.63 1.68
CA GLU A 259 -14.38 8.59 1.90
C GLU A 259 -13.08 8.17 1.18
N GLY A 260 -13.04 7.02 0.53
CA GLY A 260 -11.87 6.45 -0.15
C GLY A 260 -11.27 7.36 -1.23
N VAL A 261 -12.05 8.33 -1.73
CA VAL A 261 -11.58 9.35 -2.68
C VAL A 261 -10.38 10.12 -2.10
N TRP A 262 -10.36 10.39 -0.79
CA TRP A 262 -9.25 11.09 -0.16
C TRP A 262 -7.93 10.31 -0.22
N ILE A 263 -7.99 8.99 -0.04
CA ILE A 263 -6.82 8.10 -0.18
C ILE A 263 -6.31 8.14 -1.63
N THR A 264 -7.21 8.10 -2.61
CA THR A 264 -6.86 8.16 -4.03
C THR A 264 -6.19 9.49 -4.38
N VAL A 265 -6.74 10.61 -3.91
CA VAL A 265 -6.18 11.95 -4.13
C VAL A 265 -4.79 12.07 -3.48
N LEU A 266 -4.64 11.65 -2.22
CA LEU A 266 -3.36 11.70 -1.52
C LEU A 266 -2.29 10.80 -2.18
N ASN A 267 -2.67 9.61 -2.65
CA ASN A 267 -1.76 8.75 -3.43
C ASN A 267 -1.35 9.43 -4.74
N GLY A 268 -2.27 10.09 -5.44
CA GLY A 268 -1.97 10.89 -6.63
C GLY A 268 -0.98 12.02 -6.31
N CYS A 269 -1.21 12.76 -5.25
CA CYS A 269 -0.31 13.82 -4.77
C CYS A 269 1.08 13.25 -4.42
N ALA A 270 1.14 12.08 -3.78
CA ALA A 270 2.41 11.44 -3.43
C ALA A 270 3.24 11.10 -4.69
N VAL A 271 2.60 10.55 -5.72
CA VAL A 271 3.26 10.22 -6.99
C VAL A 271 3.71 11.49 -7.72
N ILE A 272 2.86 12.51 -7.82
CA ILE A 272 3.21 13.79 -8.47
C ILE A 272 4.41 14.43 -7.75
N TRP A 273 4.40 14.43 -6.41
CA TRP A 273 5.52 14.99 -5.63
C TRP A 273 6.79 14.18 -5.82
N LEU A 274 6.72 12.84 -5.85
CA LEU A 274 7.87 11.99 -6.15
C LEU A 274 8.46 12.31 -7.52
N VAL A 275 7.63 12.40 -8.57
CA VAL A 275 8.08 12.71 -9.94
C VAL A 275 8.79 14.08 -9.97
N TRP A 276 8.20 15.09 -9.32
CA TRP A 276 8.81 16.41 -9.21
C TRP A 276 10.17 16.36 -8.50
N GLN A 277 10.27 15.63 -7.40
CA GLN A 277 11.53 15.46 -6.65
C GLN A 277 12.61 14.75 -7.50
N VAL A 278 12.22 13.71 -8.24
CA VAL A 278 13.16 13.00 -9.13
C VAL A 278 13.64 13.92 -10.26
N ILE A 279 12.76 14.72 -10.86
CA ILE A 279 13.15 15.72 -11.86
C ILE A 279 14.18 16.68 -11.28
N CYS A 280 13.91 17.27 -10.10
CA CYS A 280 14.84 18.20 -9.46
C CYS A 280 16.17 17.52 -9.10
N ALA A 281 16.13 16.28 -8.58
CA ALA A 281 17.33 15.52 -8.24
C ALA A 281 18.20 15.24 -9.46
N VAL A 282 17.63 14.73 -10.56
CA VAL A 282 18.36 14.44 -11.80
C VAL A 282 18.87 15.73 -12.43
N GLN A 283 18.04 16.78 -12.53
CA GLN A 283 18.42 18.07 -13.08
C GLN A 283 19.65 18.64 -12.38
N THR A 284 19.60 18.70 -11.05
CA THR A 284 20.68 19.28 -10.25
C THR A 284 21.95 18.42 -10.27
N MET A 285 21.80 17.09 -10.16
CA MET A 285 22.97 16.20 -10.16
C MET A 285 23.66 16.16 -11.52
N GLN A 286 22.91 16.10 -12.61
CA GLN A 286 23.45 16.02 -13.96
C GLN A 286 23.78 17.40 -14.57
N GLN A 287 23.40 18.51 -13.91
CA GLN A 287 23.53 19.89 -14.42
C GLN A 287 22.83 20.10 -15.77
N TYR A 288 21.68 19.48 -15.92
CA TYR A 288 20.90 19.61 -17.15
C TYR A 288 19.97 20.83 -17.10
N THR A 289 19.66 21.37 -18.27
CA THR A 289 18.50 22.25 -18.44
C THR A 289 17.20 21.43 -18.21
N PHE A 290 16.11 22.09 -17.87
CA PHE A 290 14.83 21.41 -17.63
C PHE A 290 14.39 20.51 -18.81
N GLY A 291 14.50 21.01 -20.05
CA GLY A 291 14.18 20.24 -21.26
C GLY A 291 15.07 19.00 -21.43
N LYS A 292 16.39 19.15 -21.20
CA LYS A 292 17.36 18.04 -21.27
C LYS A 292 17.09 16.99 -20.18
N THR A 293 16.67 17.43 -18.98
CA THR A 293 16.28 16.54 -17.89
C THR A 293 15.04 15.70 -18.26
N LEU A 294 14.01 16.35 -18.81
CA LEU A 294 12.79 15.67 -19.21
C LEU A 294 13.06 14.63 -20.31
N ALA A 295 13.88 15.01 -21.31
CA ALA A 295 14.33 14.09 -22.37
C ALA A 295 15.13 12.91 -21.79
N SER A 296 16.07 13.17 -20.86
CA SER A 296 16.84 12.13 -20.18
C SER A 296 15.95 11.15 -19.41
N LEU A 297 14.98 11.64 -18.67
CA LEU A 297 14.04 10.79 -17.95
C LEU A 297 13.14 9.98 -18.90
N LEU A 298 12.66 10.59 -20.00
CA LEU A 298 11.90 9.87 -21.02
C LEU A 298 12.73 8.74 -21.63
N PHE A 299 13.96 9.01 -22.05
CA PHE A 299 14.86 7.98 -22.56
C PHE A 299 15.21 6.93 -21.52
N THR A 300 15.28 7.30 -20.24
CA THR A 300 15.46 6.33 -19.14
C THR A 300 14.30 5.36 -19.06
N VAL A 301 13.05 5.83 -19.18
CA VAL A 301 11.86 4.97 -19.18
C VAL A 301 11.86 4.03 -20.39
N VAL A 302 12.19 4.55 -21.58
CA VAL A 302 12.31 3.72 -22.80
C VAL A 302 13.45 2.70 -22.66
N GLY A 303 14.62 3.14 -22.19
CA GLY A 303 15.76 2.25 -21.93
C GLY A 303 15.44 1.16 -20.90
N LEU A 304 14.72 1.51 -19.84
CA LEU A 304 14.23 0.56 -18.86
C LEU A 304 13.31 -0.49 -19.51
N ALA A 305 12.36 -0.08 -20.35
CA ALA A 305 11.46 -0.99 -21.06
C ALA A 305 12.24 -1.97 -21.95
N ILE A 306 13.26 -1.47 -22.66
CA ILE A 306 14.14 -2.30 -23.50
C ILE A 306 14.92 -3.32 -22.65
N VAL A 307 15.51 -2.89 -21.53
CA VAL A 307 16.28 -3.78 -20.64
C VAL A 307 15.37 -4.86 -20.04
N LEU A 308 14.19 -4.49 -19.59
CA LEU A 308 13.21 -5.46 -19.06
C LEU A 308 12.74 -6.45 -20.15
N PHE A 309 12.52 -5.98 -21.36
CA PHE A 309 12.15 -6.83 -22.48
C PHE A 309 13.26 -7.85 -22.83
N ILE A 310 14.52 -7.39 -22.90
CA ILE A 310 15.66 -8.27 -23.13
C ILE A 310 15.82 -9.27 -21.99
N ALA A 311 15.67 -8.85 -20.74
CA ALA A 311 15.72 -9.73 -19.58
C ALA A 311 14.61 -10.80 -19.64
N PHE A 312 13.40 -10.41 -20.04
CA PHE A 312 12.29 -11.36 -20.23
C PHE A 312 12.58 -12.40 -21.34
N LEU A 313 13.09 -11.96 -22.49
CA LEU A 313 13.50 -12.86 -23.57
C LEU A 313 14.59 -13.83 -23.12
N PHE A 314 15.59 -13.32 -22.41
CA PHE A 314 16.68 -14.16 -21.86
C PHE A 314 16.15 -15.21 -20.89
N PHE A 315 15.25 -14.81 -19.99
CA PHE A 315 14.62 -15.74 -19.03
C PHE A 315 13.77 -16.80 -19.73
N SER A 316 13.02 -16.41 -20.78
CA SER A 316 12.26 -17.34 -21.61
C SER A 316 13.15 -18.37 -22.31
N LEU A 317 14.30 -17.92 -22.85
CA LEU A 317 15.29 -18.82 -23.45
C LEU A 317 15.86 -19.81 -22.42
N LEU A 318 16.24 -19.32 -21.24
CA LEU A 318 16.72 -20.18 -20.16
C LEU A 318 15.68 -21.23 -19.76
N GLN A 319 14.41 -20.85 -19.68
CA GLN A 319 13.32 -21.77 -19.36
C GLN A 319 13.15 -22.85 -20.45
N GLN A 320 13.28 -22.49 -21.73
CA GLN A 320 13.22 -23.45 -22.83
C GLN A 320 14.39 -24.44 -22.80
N VAL A 321 15.61 -23.92 -22.56
CA VAL A 321 16.80 -24.77 -22.40
C VAL A 321 16.65 -25.73 -21.22
N TRP A 322 16.17 -25.22 -20.08
CA TRP A 322 15.93 -26.03 -18.89
C TRP A 322 14.88 -27.12 -19.14
N SER A 323 13.78 -26.77 -19.80
CA SER A 323 12.73 -27.73 -20.17
C SER A 323 13.28 -28.81 -21.10
N PHE A 324 14.07 -28.42 -22.10
CA PHE A 324 14.73 -29.39 -23.01
C PHE A 324 15.66 -30.36 -22.26
N VAL A 325 16.54 -29.81 -21.40
CA VAL A 325 17.47 -30.66 -20.61
C VAL A 325 16.70 -31.64 -19.72
N ARG A 326 15.63 -31.18 -19.09
CA ARG A 326 14.77 -32.00 -18.25
C ARG A 326 14.11 -33.14 -19.07
N THR A 327 13.55 -32.80 -20.22
CA THR A 327 12.93 -33.80 -21.10
C THR A 327 13.93 -34.87 -21.54
N VAL A 328 15.15 -34.47 -21.94
CA VAL A 328 16.22 -35.42 -22.31
C VAL A 328 16.61 -36.28 -21.11
N PHE A 329 16.70 -35.71 -19.92
CA PHE A 329 17.03 -36.48 -18.72
C PHE A 329 15.92 -37.48 -18.36
N ASP A 330 14.65 -37.06 -18.42
CA ASP A 330 13.50 -37.94 -18.17
C ASP A 330 13.44 -39.10 -19.19
N GLU A 331 13.74 -38.85 -20.47
CA GLU A 331 13.82 -39.90 -21.50
C GLU A 331 14.97 -40.88 -21.25
N LEU A 332 16.15 -40.39 -20.86
CA LEU A 332 17.29 -41.27 -20.53
C LEU A 332 17.01 -42.17 -19.31
N MET A 333 16.24 -41.66 -18.33
CA MET A 333 15.84 -42.46 -17.16
C MET A 333 14.79 -43.54 -17.49
N LEU A 334 14.01 -43.37 -18.57
CA LEU A 334 13.04 -44.37 -19.03
C LEU A 334 13.69 -45.52 -19.79
N TRP A 335 14.96 -45.39 -20.22
CA TRP A 335 15.73 -46.42 -20.94
C TRP A 335 16.61 -47.26 -19.99
N GLN A 336 16.61 -46.99 -18.70
CA GLN A 336 17.21 -47.83 -17.65
C GLN A 336 16.14 -48.64 -16.91
#